data_b3c04b599b1ba3fbcf033cc5539a213e
#
_entry.id   b3c04b599b1ba3fbcf033cc5539a213e
#
_cell.length_a   1.000
_cell.length_b   1.000
_cell.length_c   1.000
_cell.angle_alpha   90.00
_cell.angle_beta   90.00
_cell.angle_gamma   90.00
#
_symmetry.space_group_name_H-M   'P 1'
#
loop_
_entity.id
_entity.type
_entity.pdbx_description
1 polymer ?
#
loop_
_entity_poly.entity_id
_entity_poly.type
_entity_poly.pdbx_seq_one_letter_code
_entity_poly.pdbx_strand_id
1 'polypeptide(L)'
;MYHPAVVAARLAQILASPIGGAFKAQYGTSPAPLPADECHRRTRQLAAIWDAKKGAPSRRLTEEEQRFVTNERILTKVDYRYFAERYSFIIHPAKGLTPIFPLFTSQQLILDAIGREEHNRWTIGHPDGLLFNILKGRQLGASTLCQSILAHRVMTQTYTKGLIASDVPQNSGSTGLFGMLELTVEHCPWWLKPGEQYHTKDHHIVFTNHASVIVESGKSMKGALQDDGGSKGQIGRSKTYSIAHLSELSTWENAGQIDDALMPAIPMTPRTFMAKESTAKGRHNWWHKEWLTTQAGNGRSFNIFIPWYAERSKYWAPCPTDWTPPDDVIAYAARVAQHGPRWMGGETYRLSKEQLYWYHLQRRAAGLLLDLSRTSLTQEVLDTLLALARAQGVLAFRGAMAAG
;
A
#
# COMPACT_ATOMS: atom_id res chain seq x y z
N MET A 1 14.13 7.35 -1.09
CA MET A 1 12.93 7.33 -1.94
C MET A 1 11.71 7.89 -1.21
N TYR A 2 11.66 7.75 0.11
CA TYR A 2 10.50 8.14 0.92
C TYR A 2 10.81 9.31 1.86
N HIS A 3 12.04 9.40 2.38
CA HIS A 3 12.48 10.49 3.25
C HIS A 3 13.12 11.63 2.45
N PRO A 4 12.76 12.91 2.70
CA PRO A 4 13.29 14.04 1.93
C PRO A 4 14.82 14.13 1.89
N ALA A 5 15.51 13.88 3.01
CA ALA A 5 16.97 13.90 3.05
C ALA A 5 17.59 12.79 2.20
N VAL A 6 17.01 11.59 2.16
CA VAL A 6 17.47 10.48 1.29
C VAL A 6 17.20 10.81 -0.17
N VAL A 7 16.04 11.39 -0.48
CA VAL A 7 15.71 11.87 -1.84
C VAL A 7 16.73 12.91 -2.29
N ALA A 8 17.02 13.91 -1.46
CA ALA A 8 18.00 14.96 -1.77
C ALA A 8 19.41 14.39 -1.98
N ALA A 9 19.86 13.46 -1.12
CA ALA A 9 21.17 12.80 -1.28
C ALA A 9 21.25 11.99 -2.58
N ARG A 10 20.22 11.22 -2.92
CA ARG A 10 20.16 10.44 -4.17
C ARG A 10 20.11 11.34 -5.41
N LEU A 11 19.35 12.43 -5.34
CA LEU A 11 19.33 13.41 -6.42
C LEU A 11 20.70 14.03 -6.62
N ALA A 12 21.38 14.44 -5.54
CA ALA A 12 22.76 14.95 -5.61
C ALA A 12 23.73 13.95 -6.23
N GLN A 13 23.63 12.65 -5.89
CA GLN A 13 24.43 11.59 -6.52
C GLN A 13 24.17 11.48 -8.02
N ILE A 14 22.90 11.57 -8.47
CA ILE A 14 22.58 11.55 -9.90
C ILE A 14 23.12 12.80 -10.59
N LEU A 15 22.98 13.97 -9.99
CA LEU A 15 23.49 15.22 -10.56
C LEU A 15 25.01 15.23 -10.70
N ALA A 16 25.73 14.57 -9.79
CA ALA A 16 27.18 14.39 -9.85
C ALA A 16 27.61 13.25 -10.81
N SER A 17 26.67 12.43 -11.30
CA SER A 17 26.95 11.33 -12.22
C SER A 17 27.01 11.80 -13.68
N PRO A 18 27.52 10.94 -14.62
CA PRO A 18 27.47 11.23 -16.04
C PRO A 18 26.08 11.59 -16.59
N ILE A 19 25.02 11.02 -15.99
CA ILE A 19 23.63 11.32 -16.40
C ILE A 19 23.26 12.77 -16.08
N GLY A 20 23.57 13.24 -14.88
CA GLY A 20 23.33 14.63 -14.48
C GLY A 20 24.22 15.61 -15.26
N GLY A 21 25.49 15.25 -15.49
CA GLY A 21 26.40 16.01 -16.31
C GLY A 21 25.91 16.17 -17.75
N ALA A 22 25.44 15.09 -18.36
CA ALA A 22 24.86 15.12 -19.72
C ALA A 22 23.59 15.97 -19.78
N PHE A 23 22.70 15.85 -18.78
CA PHE A 23 21.50 16.68 -18.70
C PHE A 23 21.86 18.19 -18.64
N LYS A 24 22.79 18.56 -17.75
CA LYS A 24 23.23 19.95 -17.62
C LYS A 24 23.91 20.47 -18.88
N ALA A 25 24.75 19.64 -19.51
CA ALA A 25 25.42 20.00 -20.76
C ALA A 25 24.42 20.23 -21.90
N GLN A 26 23.39 19.40 -22.00
CA GLN A 26 22.39 19.47 -23.06
C GLN A 26 21.38 20.61 -22.86
N TYR A 27 20.93 20.83 -21.60
CA TYR A 27 19.80 21.72 -21.32
C TYR A 27 20.17 22.99 -20.52
N GLY A 28 21.42 23.16 -20.15
CA GLY A 28 21.90 24.33 -19.41
C GLY A 28 21.43 24.43 -17.95
N THR A 29 20.63 23.46 -17.48
CA THR A 29 20.03 23.47 -16.13
C THR A 29 20.11 22.08 -15.50
N SER A 30 19.88 22.00 -14.19
CA SER A 30 19.70 20.73 -13.50
C SER A 30 18.23 20.28 -13.51
N PRO A 31 17.94 18.96 -13.37
CA PRO A 31 16.59 18.47 -13.14
C PRO A 31 15.94 19.16 -11.94
N ALA A 32 14.70 19.60 -12.10
CA ALA A 32 13.94 20.29 -11.07
C ALA A 32 12.47 19.88 -11.08
N PRO A 33 11.81 19.81 -9.90
CA PRO A 33 10.38 19.51 -9.82
C PRO A 33 9.54 20.53 -10.57
N LEU A 34 8.51 20.04 -11.27
CA LEU A 34 7.47 20.86 -11.88
C LEU A 34 6.18 20.75 -11.04
N PRO A 35 5.30 21.76 -11.08
CA PRO A 35 3.95 21.64 -10.51
C PRO A 35 3.20 20.43 -11.10
N ALA A 36 2.34 19.78 -10.31
CA ALA A 36 1.65 18.57 -10.75
C ALA A 36 0.70 18.82 -11.94
N ASP A 37 0.01 19.95 -11.96
CA ASP A 37 -0.86 20.38 -13.05
C ASP A 37 -0.09 20.58 -14.36
N GLU A 38 1.10 21.16 -14.30
CA GLU A 38 1.99 21.32 -15.45
C GLU A 38 2.49 19.95 -15.95
N CYS A 39 2.90 19.05 -15.04
CA CYS A 39 3.26 17.69 -15.41
C CYS A 39 2.09 16.96 -16.10
N HIS A 40 0.86 17.05 -15.55
CA HIS A 40 -0.32 16.45 -16.14
C HIS A 40 -0.65 17.07 -17.51
N ARG A 41 -0.50 18.36 -17.68
CA ARG A 41 -0.70 19.04 -18.96
C ARG A 41 0.29 18.52 -20.02
N ARG A 42 1.58 18.49 -19.71
CA ARG A 42 2.64 17.99 -20.61
C ARG A 42 2.48 16.50 -20.90
N THR A 43 2.09 15.71 -19.90
CA THR A 43 1.81 14.28 -20.09
C THR A 43 0.68 14.05 -21.10
N ARG A 44 -0.42 14.82 -21.02
CA ARG A 44 -1.51 14.73 -22.01
C ARG A 44 -1.04 15.13 -23.41
N GLN A 45 -0.19 16.15 -23.55
CA GLN A 45 0.38 16.54 -24.84
C GLN A 45 1.25 15.44 -25.45
N LEU A 46 2.08 14.78 -24.63
CA LEU A 46 2.91 13.66 -25.07
C LEU A 46 2.09 12.39 -25.36
N ALA A 47 1.02 12.16 -24.62
CA ALA A 47 0.10 11.04 -24.92
C ALA A 47 -0.56 11.19 -26.30
N ALA A 48 -0.88 12.41 -26.70
CA ALA A 48 -1.51 12.70 -28.01
C ALA A 48 -0.62 12.38 -29.23
N ILE A 49 0.69 12.29 -29.05
CA ILE A 49 1.63 11.94 -30.13
C ILE A 49 2.03 10.45 -30.11
N TRP A 50 1.50 9.64 -29.21
CA TRP A 50 1.77 8.21 -29.14
C TRP A 50 1.01 7.45 -30.22
N ASP A 51 1.72 6.72 -31.07
CA ASP A 51 1.14 5.81 -32.06
C ASP A 51 1.19 4.38 -31.54
N ALA A 52 0.05 3.91 -31.06
CA ALA A 52 -0.06 2.54 -30.48
C ALA A 52 0.26 1.43 -31.51
N LYS A 53 0.02 1.66 -32.82
CA LYS A 53 0.32 0.68 -33.86
C LYS A 53 1.83 0.54 -34.10
N LYS A 54 2.57 1.61 -33.92
CA LYS A 54 4.03 1.62 -34.07
C LYS A 54 4.76 1.36 -32.75
N GLY A 55 4.08 1.44 -31.61
CA GLY A 55 4.72 1.41 -30.30
C GLY A 55 5.74 2.53 -30.06
N ALA A 56 5.54 3.68 -30.71
CA ALA A 56 6.45 4.81 -30.70
C ALA A 56 5.70 6.14 -30.92
N PRO A 57 6.30 7.29 -30.57
CA PRO A 57 5.73 8.59 -30.94
C PRO A 57 5.62 8.75 -32.46
N SER A 58 4.54 9.36 -32.91
CA SER A 58 4.24 9.63 -34.34
C SER A 58 5.25 10.60 -35.00
N ARG A 59 5.98 11.37 -34.18
CA ARG A 59 7.04 12.28 -34.57
C ARG A 59 8.19 12.29 -33.57
N ARG A 60 9.32 12.85 -33.93
CA ARG A 60 10.40 13.11 -32.98
C ARG A 60 9.93 14.11 -31.93
N LEU A 61 10.39 13.89 -30.68
CA LEU A 61 10.18 14.83 -29.59
C LEU A 61 10.97 16.11 -29.86
N THR A 62 10.37 17.26 -29.55
CA THR A 62 11.10 18.54 -29.49
C THR A 62 12.12 18.50 -28.35
N GLU A 63 13.05 19.43 -28.36
CA GLU A 63 14.05 19.55 -27.30
C GLU A 63 13.40 19.78 -25.92
N GLU A 64 12.36 20.59 -25.85
CA GLU A 64 11.60 20.87 -24.65
C GLU A 64 10.88 19.60 -24.14
N GLU A 65 10.27 18.80 -25.02
CA GLU A 65 9.65 17.53 -24.68
C GLU A 65 10.68 16.50 -24.21
N GLN A 66 11.84 16.42 -24.85
CA GLN A 66 12.94 15.54 -24.42
C GLN A 66 13.47 15.94 -23.03
N ARG A 67 13.64 17.24 -22.80
CA ARG A 67 14.02 17.78 -21.50
C ARG A 67 13.01 17.40 -20.44
N PHE A 68 11.71 17.58 -20.69
CA PHE A 68 10.65 17.19 -19.77
C PHE A 68 10.70 15.70 -19.45
N VAL A 69 10.72 14.84 -20.47
CA VAL A 69 10.78 13.37 -20.28
C VAL A 69 11.98 12.95 -19.46
N THR A 70 13.17 13.52 -19.75
CA THR A 70 14.40 13.18 -19.02
C THR A 70 14.36 13.67 -17.58
N ASN A 71 13.83 14.89 -17.35
CA ASN A 71 13.60 15.47 -16.02
C ASN A 71 12.73 14.54 -15.16
N GLU A 72 11.57 14.17 -15.70
CA GLU A 72 10.60 13.32 -14.99
C GLU A 72 11.16 11.93 -14.69
N ARG A 73 11.89 11.33 -15.64
CA ARG A 73 12.57 10.02 -15.40
C ARG A 73 13.58 10.08 -14.26
N ILE A 74 14.28 11.20 -14.09
CA ILE A 74 15.23 11.39 -12.99
C ILE A 74 14.47 11.57 -11.68
N LEU A 75 13.52 12.48 -11.62
CA LEU A 75 12.81 12.82 -10.39
C LEU A 75 11.95 11.66 -9.88
N THR A 76 11.18 11.02 -10.76
CA THR A 76 10.35 9.88 -10.38
C THR A 76 11.16 8.68 -9.90
N LYS A 77 12.39 8.49 -10.40
CA LYS A 77 13.26 7.42 -9.94
C LYS A 77 13.75 7.61 -8.51
N VAL A 78 13.98 8.83 -8.07
CA VAL A 78 14.54 9.12 -6.74
C VAL A 78 13.46 9.40 -5.69
N ASP A 79 12.31 9.92 -6.10
CA ASP A 79 11.25 10.36 -5.20
C ASP A 79 9.92 9.66 -5.50
N TYR A 80 9.52 8.76 -4.58
CA TYR A 80 8.23 8.08 -4.68
C TYR A 80 7.05 9.06 -4.51
N ARG A 81 7.15 10.06 -3.62
CA ARG A 81 6.04 11.03 -3.42
C ARG A 81 5.79 11.82 -4.69
N TYR A 82 6.87 12.26 -5.34
CA TYR A 82 6.79 12.94 -6.63
C TYR A 82 6.12 12.08 -7.70
N PHE A 83 6.51 10.79 -7.79
CA PHE A 83 5.88 9.83 -8.69
C PHE A 83 4.39 9.63 -8.37
N ALA A 84 4.06 9.35 -7.11
CA ALA A 84 2.71 8.99 -6.70
C ALA A 84 1.70 10.12 -6.93
N GLU A 85 2.11 11.37 -6.66
CA GLU A 85 1.28 12.55 -6.88
C GLU A 85 0.89 12.74 -8.36
N ARG A 86 1.74 12.31 -9.30
CA ARG A 86 1.60 12.59 -10.73
C ARG A 86 1.19 11.39 -11.56
N TYR A 87 1.61 10.19 -11.17
CA TYR A 87 1.58 9.00 -12.03
C TYR A 87 0.98 7.75 -11.37
N SER A 88 0.50 7.84 -10.14
CA SER A 88 -0.21 6.75 -9.49
C SER A 88 -1.71 7.04 -9.41
N PHE A 89 -2.53 6.05 -9.79
CA PHE A 89 -3.96 6.22 -9.95
C PHE A 89 -4.74 5.20 -9.12
N ILE A 90 -5.97 5.58 -8.79
CA ILE A 90 -6.96 4.72 -8.13
C ILE A 90 -8.32 4.86 -8.81
N ILE A 91 -9.17 3.86 -8.65
CA ILE A 91 -10.60 4.00 -8.97
C ILE A 91 -11.33 4.50 -7.72
N HIS A 92 -11.75 5.75 -7.74
CA HIS A 92 -12.57 6.31 -6.69
C HIS A 92 -14.05 6.02 -6.97
N PRO A 93 -14.84 5.49 -6.01
CA PRO A 93 -16.22 5.07 -6.26
C PRO A 93 -17.12 6.16 -6.86
N ALA A 94 -16.93 7.42 -6.47
CA ALA A 94 -17.73 8.54 -6.93
C ALA A 94 -17.13 9.36 -8.07
N LYS A 95 -15.79 9.25 -8.30
CA LYS A 95 -15.07 10.12 -9.25
C LYS A 95 -14.44 9.34 -10.41
N GLY A 96 -14.52 8.01 -10.38
CA GLY A 96 -13.82 7.15 -11.35
C GLY A 96 -12.30 7.19 -11.18
N LEU A 97 -11.57 7.19 -12.28
CA LEU A 97 -10.10 7.22 -12.28
C LEU A 97 -9.59 8.57 -11.73
N THR A 98 -8.83 8.52 -10.67
CA THR A 98 -8.24 9.71 -10.03
C THR A 98 -6.80 9.43 -9.59
N PRO A 99 -5.93 10.46 -9.45
CA PRO A 99 -4.64 10.29 -8.78
C PRO A 99 -4.82 9.79 -7.35
N ILE A 100 -3.84 9.06 -6.84
CA ILE A 100 -3.83 8.60 -5.43
C ILE A 100 -3.69 9.79 -4.46
N PHE A 101 -3.12 10.91 -4.91
CA PHE A 101 -2.97 12.14 -4.12
C PHE A 101 -4.21 13.03 -4.21
N PRO A 102 -4.56 13.75 -3.12
CA PRO A 102 -3.87 13.74 -1.83
C PRO A 102 -4.03 12.40 -1.11
N LEU A 103 -2.97 11.93 -0.48
CA LEU A 103 -3.01 10.72 0.35
C LEU A 103 -3.95 10.91 1.54
N PHE A 104 -4.60 9.83 1.94
CA PHE A 104 -5.26 9.78 3.25
C PHE A 104 -4.25 9.99 4.38
N THR A 105 -4.70 10.54 5.51
CA THR A 105 -3.86 10.71 6.69
C THR A 105 -3.19 9.40 7.11
N SER A 106 -3.92 8.29 7.05
CA SER A 106 -3.41 6.95 7.32
C SER A 106 -2.26 6.54 6.37
N GLN A 107 -2.37 6.85 5.09
CA GLN A 107 -1.33 6.58 4.09
C GLN A 107 -0.09 7.46 4.30
N GLN A 108 -0.29 8.74 4.64
CA GLN A 108 0.83 9.64 4.98
C GLN A 108 1.61 9.13 6.18
N LEU A 109 0.93 8.67 7.23
CA LEU A 109 1.57 8.11 8.41
C LEU A 109 2.39 6.86 8.11
N ILE A 110 1.87 5.97 7.26
CA ILE A 110 2.63 4.78 6.81
C ILE A 110 3.88 5.24 6.05
N LEU A 111 3.71 6.16 5.09
CA LEU A 111 4.81 6.62 4.25
C LEU A 111 5.87 7.39 5.06
N ASP A 112 5.46 8.15 6.06
CA ASP A 112 6.39 8.86 6.97
C ASP A 112 7.13 7.89 7.89
N ALA A 113 6.47 6.82 8.37
CA ALA A 113 7.14 5.77 9.14
C ALA A 113 8.19 5.04 8.30
N ILE A 114 7.84 4.67 7.07
CA ILE A 114 8.78 4.08 6.09
C ILE A 114 9.94 5.04 5.82
N GLY A 115 9.65 6.33 5.62
CA GLY A 115 10.67 7.35 5.34
C GLY A 115 11.64 7.53 6.52
N ARG A 116 11.15 7.60 7.75
CA ARG A 116 12.02 7.68 8.94
C ARG A 116 12.96 6.49 9.04
N GLU A 117 12.44 5.28 8.84
CA GLU A 117 13.28 4.07 8.86
C GLU A 117 14.26 4.04 7.68
N GLU A 118 13.86 4.48 6.49
CA GLU A 118 14.77 4.65 5.36
C GLU A 118 15.93 5.59 5.71
N HIS A 119 15.63 6.71 6.35
CA HIS A 119 16.64 7.68 6.77
C HIS A 119 17.59 7.10 7.81
N ASN A 120 17.07 6.44 8.84
CA ASN A 120 17.86 5.79 9.88
C ASN A 120 18.82 4.78 9.25
N ARG A 121 18.34 3.87 8.42
CA ARG A 121 19.16 2.86 7.74
C ARG A 121 20.19 3.47 6.80
N TRP A 122 19.81 4.49 6.06
CA TRP A 122 20.73 5.23 5.20
C TRP A 122 21.87 5.87 5.99
N THR A 123 21.58 6.50 7.12
CA THR A 123 22.56 7.21 7.94
C THR A 123 23.63 6.29 8.53
N ILE A 124 23.23 5.07 8.92
CA ILE A 124 24.17 4.08 9.50
C ILE A 124 24.76 3.12 8.45
N GLY A 125 24.42 3.28 7.17
CA GLY A 125 24.86 2.35 6.12
C GLY A 125 24.33 0.92 6.31
N HIS A 126 23.11 0.77 6.80
CA HIS A 126 22.52 -0.55 7.08
C HIS A 126 22.43 -1.40 5.80
N PRO A 127 22.89 -2.66 5.81
CA PRO A 127 22.98 -3.50 4.61
C PRO A 127 21.62 -3.96 4.08
N ASP A 128 20.59 -3.98 4.94
CA ASP A 128 19.25 -4.46 4.57
C ASP A 128 18.33 -3.33 4.08
N GLY A 129 17.34 -3.71 3.31
CA GLY A 129 16.29 -2.82 2.85
C GLY A 129 15.17 -2.63 3.89
N LEU A 130 13.99 -2.26 3.42
CA LEU A 130 12.84 -1.92 4.25
C LEU A 130 11.89 -3.12 4.33
N LEU A 131 11.83 -3.76 5.49
CA LEU A 131 10.88 -4.81 5.81
C LEU A 131 10.02 -4.31 6.97
N PHE A 132 8.70 -4.37 6.84
CA PHE A 132 7.82 -3.84 7.87
C PHE A 132 6.47 -4.55 7.95
N ASN A 133 5.91 -4.52 9.16
CA ASN A 133 4.61 -5.05 9.49
C ASN A 133 3.63 -3.89 9.69
N ILE A 134 2.50 -3.86 8.98
CA ILE A 134 1.45 -2.86 9.16
C ILE A 134 0.27 -3.51 9.86
N LEU A 135 0.02 -3.14 11.12
CA LEU A 135 -1.22 -3.44 11.81
C LEU A 135 -2.17 -2.27 11.66
N LYS A 136 -3.30 -2.48 11.04
CA LYS A 136 -4.21 -1.40 10.62
C LYS A 136 -5.67 -1.66 10.93
N GLY A 137 -6.46 -0.60 11.01
CA GLY A 137 -7.91 -0.65 10.83
C GLY A 137 -8.26 -1.01 9.38
N ARG A 138 -9.53 -1.33 9.12
CA ARG A 138 -10.02 -1.63 7.77
C ARG A 138 -10.06 -0.37 6.90
N GLN A 139 -9.95 -0.53 5.57
CA GLN A 139 -10.15 0.54 4.58
C GLN A 139 -9.31 1.82 4.78
N LEU A 140 -8.13 1.70 5.35
CA LEU A 140 -7.19 2.81 5.56
C LEU A 140 -6.25 3.07 4.38
N GLY A 141 -6.45 2.39 3.25
CA GLY A 141 -5.67 2.60 2.03
C GLY A 141 -4.25 2.05 2.07
N ALA A 142 -3.89 1.23 3.06
CA ALA A 142 -2.54 0.67 3.17
C ALA A 142 -2.18 -0.22 1.98
N SER A 143 -3.08 -1.15 1.59
CA SER A 143 -2.85 -2.03 0.44
C SER A 143 -2.66 -1.23 -0.85
N THR A 144 -3.49 -0.20 -1.08
CA THR A 144 -3.37 0.71 -2.23
C THR A 144 -2.02 1.42 -2.26
N LEU A 145 -1.56 1.91 -1.11
CA LEU A 145 -0.24 2.56 -0.98
C LEU A 145 0.89 1.56 -1.29
N CYS A 146 0.83 0.35 -0.74
CA CYS A 146 1.82 -0.70 -1.01
C CYS A 146 1.88 -1.07 -2.49
N GLN A 147 0.74 -1.22 -3.16
CA GLN A 147 0.70 -1.53 -4.59
C GLN A 147 1.23 -0.38 -5.45
N SER A 148 0.94 0.87 -5.09
CA SER A 148 1.55 2.04 -5.75
C SER A 148 3.08 2.07 -5.60
N ILE A 149 3.60 1.74 -4.41
CA ILE A 149 5.05 1.63 -4.18
C ILE A 149 5.66 0.47 -5.00
N LEU A 150 5.00 -0.68 -5.07
CA LEU A 150 5.45 -1.80 -5.90
C LEU A 150 5.50 -1.42 -7.37
N ALA A 151 4.44 -0.80 -7.91
CA ALA A 151 4.39 -0.30 -9.27
C ALA A 151 5.56 0.66 -9.56
N HIS A 152 5.77 1.65 -8.69
CA HIS A 152 6.89 2.57 -8.80
C HIS A 152 8.24 1.84 -8.87
N ARG A 153 8.46 0.86 -7.99
CA ARG A 153 9.74 0.14 -7.93
C ARG A 153 10.01 -0.71 -9.17
N VAL A 154 9.02 -1.47 -9.67
CA VAL A 154 9.22 -2.29 -10.88
C VAL A 154 9.39 -1.45 -12.13
N MET A 155 8.79 -0.26 -12.19
CA MET A 155 8.96 0.66 -13.32
C MET A 155 10.28 1.42 -13.29
N THR A 156 10.81 1.74 -12.11
CA THR A 156 12.00 2.59 -11.97
C THR A 156 13.30 1.82 -11.70
N GLN A 157 13.22 0.55 -11.31
CA GLN A 157 14.37 -0.29 -10.96
C GLN A 157 14.47 -1.50 -11.88
N THR A 158 15.67 -1.71 -12.45
CA THR A 158 15.95 -2.87 -13.29
C THR A 158 16.15 -4.16 -12.46
N TYR A 159 15.84 -5.31 -13.07
CA TYR A 159 16.06 -6.64 -12.47
C TYR A 159 15.34 -6.86 -11.13
N THR A 160 14.23 -6.16 -10.91
CA THR A 160 13.44 -6.26 -9.69
C THR A 160 12.41 -7.36 -9.82
N LYS A 161 12.41 -8.32 -8.90
CA LYS A 161 11.39 -9.37 -8.84
C LYS A 161 10.42 -9.09 -7.70
N GLY A 162 9.14 -8.94 -8.05
CA GLY A 162 8.04 -8.64 -7.15
C GLY A 162 7.17 -9.85 -6.84
N LEU A 163 6.71 -9.93 -5.60
CA LEU A 163 5.70 -10.87 -5.13
C LEU A 163 4.52 -10.10 -4.55
N ILE A 164 3.32 -10.44 -5.00
CA ILE A 164 2.06 -10.02 -4.39
C ILE A 164 1.34 -11.26 -3.88
N ALA A 165 0.93 -11.26 -2.62
CA ALA A 165 0.17 -12.37 -2.08
C ALA A 165 -0.88 -11.91 -1.06
N SER A 166 -2.03 -12.60 -1.04
CA SER A 166 -3.08 -12.45 -0.04
C SER A 166 -3.58 -13.85 0.39
N ASP A 167 -4.57 -13.89 1.26
CA ASP A 167 -5.14 -15.13 1.79
C ASP A 167 -5.69 -16.06 0.70
N VAL A 168 -6.46 -15.52 -0.23
CA VAL A 168 -7.09 -16.26 -1.34
C VAL A 168 -6.78 -15.63 -2.70
N PRO A 169 -6.83 -16.40 -3.81
CA PRO A 169 -6.51 -15.91 -5.15
C PRO A 169 -7.32 -14.67 -5.58
N GLN A 170 -8.58 -14.60 -5.21
CA GLN A 170 -9.46 -13.47 -5.56
C GLN A 170 -8.97 -12.14 -4.97
N ASN A 171 -8.42 -12.16 -3.76
CA ASN A 171 -7.92 -10.97 -3.09
C ASN A 171 -6.54 -10.54 -3.64
N SER A 172 -5.75 -11.45 -4.17
CA SER A 172 -4.44 -11.14 -4.76
C SER A 172 -4.48 -10.80 -6.25
N GLY A 173 -5.49 -11.28 -7.00
CA GLY A 173 -5.59 -11.17 -8.45
C GLY A 173 -6.04 -9.81 -8.99
N SER A 174 -6.49 -9.77 -10.25
CA SER A 174 -6.86 -8.54 -10.99
C SER A 174 -8.03 -7.78 -10.39
N THR A 175 -8.93 -8.42 -9.65
CA THR A 175 -10.00 -7.74 -8.91
C THR A 175 -9.57 -7.29 -7.50
N GLY A 176 -8.34 -7.64 -7.09
CA GLY A 176 -7.75 -7.35 -5.79
C GLY A 176 -6.47 -6.53 -5.89
N LEU A 177 -5.42 -7.00 -5.21
CA LEU A 177 -4.16 -6.27 -5.08
C LEU A 177 -3.46 -6.05 -6.42
N PHE A 178 -3.40 -7.09 -7.26
CA PHE A 178 -2.72 -7.00 -8.55
C PHE A 178 -3.39 -5.96 -9.46
N GLY A 179 -4.73 -5.90 -9.49
CA GLY A 179 -5.46 -4.89 -10.24
C GLY A 179 -5.14 -3.45 -9.83
N MET A 180 -4.82 -3.21 -8.54
CA MET A 180 -4.37 -1.89 -8.10
C MET A 180 -2.99 -1.53 -8.67
N LEU A 181 -2.10 -2.51 -8.80
CA LEU A 181 -0.80 -2.32 -9.44
C LEU A 181 -0.96 -2.12 -10.95
N GLU A 182 -1.75 -2.97 -11.61
CA GLU A 182 -2.05 -2.89 -13.05
C GLU A 182 -2.57 -1.51 -13.43
N LEU A 183 -3.52 -0.98 -12.67
CA LEU A 183 -4.10 0.35 -12.89
C LEU A 183 -3.02 1.43 -12.97
N THR A 184 -2.05 1.42 -12.05
CA THR A 184 -0.92 2.38 -12.08
C THR A 184 -0.02 2.14 -13.30
N VAL A 185 0.27 0.87 -13.64
CA VAL A 185 1.10 0.51 -14.79
C VAL A 185 0.42 0.91 -16.11
N GLU A 186 -0.86 0.65 -16.26
CA GLU A 186 -1.63 0.98 -17.47
C GLU A 186 -1.68 2.48 -17.73
N HIS A 187 -1.94 3.27 -16.69
CA HIS A 187 -2.10 4.72 -16.79
C HIS A 187 -0.78 5.49 -16.69
N CYS A 188 0.33 4.80 -16.41
CA CYS A 188 1.65 5.43 -16.45
C CYS A 188 2.01 5.81 -17.89
N PRO A 189 2.54 7.01 -18.14
CA PRO A 189 2.85 7.44 -19.49
C PRO A 189 3.91 6.56 -20.16
N TRP A 190 3.80 6.36 -21.47
CA TRP A 190 4.65 5.49 -22.29
C TRP A 190 6.14 5.80 -22.15
N TRP A 191 6.49 7.05 -21.94
CA TRP A 191 7.89 7.49 -21.80
C TRP A 191 8.48 7.23 -20.41
N LEU A 192 7.65 6.92 -19.42
CA LEU A 192 8.08 6.59 -18.06
C LEU A 192 8.01 5.08 -17.78
N LYS A 193 7.01 4.42 -18.34
CA LYS A 193 6.79 2.97 -18.19
C LYS A 193 7.83 2.19 -19.01
N PRO A 194 8.52 1.18 -18.44
CA PRO A 194 9.23 0.20 -19.24
C PRO A 194 8.23 -0.57 -20.11
N GLY A 195 8.61 -0.92 -21.33
CA GLY A 195 7.75 -1.75 -22.17
C GLY A 195 7.42 -3.10 -21.48
N GLU A 196 6.23 -3.61 -21.71
CA GLU A 196 5.86 -4.95 -21.28
C GLU A 196 6.42 -5.99 -22.26
N GLN A 197 7.05 -7.06 -21.74
CA GLN A 197 7.45 -8.21 -22.55
C GLN A 197 6.29 -9.20 -22.69
N TYR A 198 5.60 -9.46 -21.60
CA TYR A 198 4.35 -10.23 -21.60
C TYR A 198 3.55 -9.96 -20.31
N HIS A 199 2.25 -10.17 -20.43
CA HIS A 199 1.28 -10.14 -19.35
C HIS A 199 0.41 -11.39 -19.46
N THR A 200 0.37 -12.23 -18.44
CA THR A 200 -0.37 -13.47 -18.45
C THR A 200 -1.68 -13.37 -17.67
N LYS A 201 -2.64 -14.25 -18.03
CA LYS A 201 -3.88 -14.43 -17.26
C LYS A 201 -3.62 -14.89 -15.81
N ASP A 202 -2.45 -15.45 -15.53
CA ASP A 202 -2.01 -15.88 -14.20
C ASP A 202 -1.44 -14.72 -13.36
N HIS A 203 -1.74 -13.48 -13.74
CA HIS A 203 -1.30 -12.29 -13.03
C HIS A 203 0.23 -12.21 -12.88
N HIS A 204 0.91 -12.37 -14.00
CA HIS A 204 2.36 -12.22 -14.08
C HIS A 204 2.70 -11.18 -15.16
N ILE A 205 3.40 -10.11 -14.77
CA ILE A 205 3.91 -9.09 -15.70
C ILE A 205 5.43 -9.17 -15.74
N VAL A 206 6.00 -9.12 -16.94
CA VAL A 206 7.43 -8.96 -17.17
C VAL A 206 7.66 -7.73 -18.01
N PHE A 207 8.58 -6.88 -17.57
CA PHE A 207 8.94 -5.63 -18.23
C PHE A 207 10.26 -5.74 -18.99
N THR A 208 10.46 -4.86 -19.97
CA THR A 208 11.70 -4.78 -20.77
C THR A 208 12.93 -4.39 -19.95
N ASN A 209 12.75 -3.78 -18.78
CA ASN A 209 13.84 -3.51 -17.83
C ASN A 209 14.22 -4.73 -16.97
N HIS A 210 13.74 -5.93 -17.34
CA HIS A 210 13.91 -7.19 -16.61
C HIS A 210 13.28 -7.22 -15.22
N ALA A 211 12.43 -6.26 -14.88
CA ALA A 211 11.60 -6.36 -13.69
C ALA A 211 10.39 -7.27 -13.98
N SER A 212 9.88 -7.91 -12.93
CA SER A 212 8.69 -8.75 -13.03
C SER A 212 7.90 -8.73 -11.72
N VAL A 213 6.60 -8.98 -11.82
CA VAL A 213 5.72 -9.20 -10.66
C VAL A 213 4.96 -10.48 -10.87
N ILE A 214 4.91 -11.32 -9.85
CA ILE A 214 4.08 -12.52 -9.80
C ILE A 214 3.08 -12.40 -8.66
N VAL A 215 1.95 -13.07 -8.82
CA VAL A 215 0.88 -13.13 -7.84
C VAL A 215 0.74 -14.55 -7.31
N GLU A 216 0.64 -14.65 -5.98
CA GLU A 216 0.41 -15.89 -5.27
C GLU A 216 -0.74 -15.71 -4.26
N SER A 217 -1.17 -16.78 -3.62
CA SER A 217 -2.08 -16.72 -2.49
C SER A 217 -1.58 -17.58 -1.34
N GLY A 218 -1.95 -17.24 -0.11
CA GLY A 218 -1.62 -18.07 1.05
C GLY A 218 -2.09 -19.51 0.88
N LYS A 219 -3.22 -19.71 0.20
CA LYS A 219 -3.76 -21.04 -0.12
C LYS A 219 -2.91 -21.80 -1.15
N SER A 220 -2.47 -21.14 -2.24
CA SER A 220 -1.57 -21.76 -3.23
C SER A 220 -0.18 -22.01 -2.64
N MET A 221 0.29 -21.11 -1.81
CA MET A 221 1.57 -21.23 -1.11
C MET A 221 1.57 -22.41 -0.10
N LYS A 222 0.44 -22.66 0.59
CA LYS A 222 0.27 -23.84 1.45
C LYS A 222 0.37 -25.14 0.66
N GLY A 223 -0.27 -25.24 -0.50
CA GLY A 223 -0.17 -26.44 -1.36
C GLY A 223 1.27 -26.74 -1.76
N ALA A 224 2.08 -25.70 -2.00
CA ALA A 224 3.48 -25.83 -2.34
C ALA A 224 4.38 -26.36 -1.19
N LEU A 225 3.98 -26.14 0.06
CA LEU A 225 4.70 -26.67 1.24
C LEU A 225 4.40 -28.14 1.50
N GLN A 226 3.26 -28.66 1.01
CA GLN A 226 2.77 -30.02 1.29
C GLN A 226 3.11 -31.03 0.19
N ASP A 227 3.72 -30.60 -0.92
CA ASP A 227 3.98 -31.48 -2.08
C ASP A 227 5.31 -32.24 -1.89
N ASP A 228 5.20 -33.51 -1.46
CA ASP A 228 6.30 -34.41 -1.16
C ASP A 228 7.07 -34.95 -2.37
N GLY A 229 6.91 -34.39 -3.58
CA GLY A 229 7.67 -34.91 -4.72
C GLY A 229 7.34 -34.40 -6.12
N GLY A 230 6.39 -33.51 -6.29
CA GLY A 230 6.05 -32.95 -7.60
C GLY A 230 6.54 -31.53 -7.80
N SER A 231 7.09 -31.20 -8.96
CA SER A 231 7.68 -29.90 -9.32
C SER A 231 6.71 -28.72 -9.42
N LYS A 232 5.56 -28.75 -8.73
CA LYS A 232 4.56 -27.67 -8.68
C LYS A 232 4.62 -26.93 -7.35
N GLY A 233 5.17 -25.73 -7.38
CA GLY A 233 4.92 -24.74 -6.35
C GLY A 233 5.92 -24.71 -5.18
N GLN A 234 7.21 -24.65 -5.44
CA GLN A 234 8.21 -24.40 -4.37
C GLN A 234 8.33 -22.91 -4.09
N ILE A 235 7.69 -22.43 -3.02
CA ILE A 235 7.88 -21.06 -2.52
C ILE A 235 9.35 -20.85 -2.17
N GLY A 236 9.93 -19.76 -2.71
CA GLY A 236 11.30 -19.37 -2.38
C GLY A 236 12.40 -20.27 -2.90
N ARG A 237 12.14 -21.52 -3.26
CA ARG A 237 13.14 -22.37 -3.88
C ARG A 237 13.42 -21.91 -5.30
N SER A 238 14.66 -21.51 -5.60
CA SER A 238 15.11 -20.98 -6.90
C SER A 238 14.52 -19.61 -7.29
N LYS A 239 13.81 -18.92 -6.40
CA LYS A 239 13.26 -17.57 -6.65
C LYS A 239 13.80 -16.61 -5.58
N THR A 240 14.18 -15.41 -6.00
CA THR A 240 14.58 -14.30 -5.11
C THR A 240 13.64 -13.13 -5.35
N TYR A 241 13.04 -12.60 -4.30
CA TYR A 241 12.11 -11.46 -4.39
C TYR A 241 12.75 -10.24 -3.73
N SER A 242 13.05 -9.21 -4.51
CA SER A 242 13.57 -7.95 -3.98
C SER A 242 12.45 -7.02 -3.48
N ILE A 243 11.22 -7.25 -3.92
CA ILE A 243 10.04 -6.55 -3.39
C ILE A 243 8.92 -7.56 -3.11
N ALA A 244 8.18 -7.36 -2.02
CA ALA A 244 7.06 -8.21 -1.68
C ALA A 244 5.95 -7.41 -0.96
N HIS A 245 4.70 -7.76 -1.23
CA HIS A 245 3.54 -7.32 -0.48
C HIS A 245 2.67 -8.51 -0.11
N LEU A 246 2.59 -8.78 1.19
CA LEU A 246 1.78 -9.85 1.77
C LEU A 246 0.63 -9.20 2.56
N SER A 247 -0.61 -9.48 2.16
CA SER A 247 -1.80 -8.85 2.71
C SER A 247 -2.68 -9.84 3.47
N GLU A 248 -3.34 -9.34 4.53
CA GLU A 248 -4.29 -10.07 5.38
C GLU A 248 -3.68 -11.30 6.09
N LEU A 249 -2.43 -11.19 6.52
CA LEU A 249 -1.66 -12.30 7.14
C LEU A 249 -2.30 -12.90 8.38
N SER A 250 -3.14 -12.17 9.11
CA SER A 250 -3.88 -12.69 10.27
C SER A 250 -4.90 -13.78 9.90
N THR A 251 -5.26 -13.89 8.61
CA THR A 251 -6.23 -14.86 8.09
C THR A 251 -5.59 -16.07 7.44
N TRP A 252 -4.25 -16.03 7.21
CA TRP A 252 -3.57 -17.10 6.52
C TRP A 252 -3.46 -18.34 7.42
N GLU A 253 -3.90 -19.47 6.90
CA GLU A 253 -3.52 -20.75 7.46
C GLU A 253 -2.02 -20.99 7.22
N ASN A 254 -1.28 -21.47 8.22
CA ASN A 254 0.16 -21.74 8.13
C ASN A 254 1.04 -20.51 7.77
N ALA A 255 0.62 -19.29 8.12
CA ALA A 255 1.37 -18.07 7.85
C ALA A 255 2.85 -18.17 8.30
N GLY A 256 3.13 -18.80 9.45
CA GLY A 256 4.48 -19.00 9.96
C GLY A 256 5.34 -19.86 9.03
N GLN A 257 4.83 -21.00 8.59
CA GLN A 257 5.56 -21.90 7.68
C GLN A 257 5.83 -21.23 6.33
N ILE A 258 4.88 -20.41 5.87
CA ILE A 258 5.05 -19.63 4.62
C ILE A 258 6.12 -18.56 4.80
N ASP A 259 6.10 -17.84 5.92
CA ASP A 259 7.13 -16.82 6.22
C ASP A 259 8.52 -17.45 6.34
N ASP A 260 8.65 -18.56 7.07
CA ASP A 260 9.90 -19.32 7.22
C ASP A 260 10.47 -19.78 5.85
N ALA A 261 9.59 -20.19 4.93
CA ALA A 261 9.99 -20.58 3.58
C ALA A 261 10.34 -19.39 2.67
N LEU A 262 9.67 -18.24 2.86
CA LEU A 262 9.83 -17.06 2.03
C LEU A 262 11.02 -16.18 2.45
N MET A 263 11.26 -16.02 3.75
CA MET A 263 12.27 -15.10 4.26
C MET A 263 13.69 -15.36 3.72
N PRO A 264 14.15 -16.63 3.50
CA PRO A 264 15.43 -16.88 2.83
C PRO A 264 15.50 -16.41 1.38
N ALA A 265 14.34 -16.27 0.71
CA ALA A 265 14.25 -15.75 -0.66
C ALA A 265 14.23 -14.20 -0.74
N ILE A 266 14.18 -13.53 0.40
CA ILE A 266 14.19 -12.05 0.51
C ILE A 266 15.64 -11.61 0.78
N PRO A 267 16.35 -11.01 -0.19
CA PRO A 267 17.76 -10.67 -0.07
C PRO A 267 18.00 -9.58 0.97
N MET A 268 19.17 -9.61 1.60
CA MET A 268 19.64 -8.53 2.48
C MET A 268 20.37 -7.47 1.66
N THR A 269 19.61 -6.60 1.02
CA THR A 269 20.17 -5.49 0.22
C THR A 269 19.36 -4.21 0.45
N PRO A 270 19.95 -3.03 0.30
CA PRO A 270 19.22 -1.75 0.42
C PRO A 270 18.08 -1.57 -0.58
N ARG A 271 18.03 -2.41 -1.62
CA ARG A 271 16.94 -2.41 -2.62
C ARG A 271 15.73 -3.22 -2.18
N THR A 272 15.85 -4.04 -1.16
CA THR A 272 14.75 -4.87 -0.66
C THR A 272 13.65 -4.01 -0.06
N PHE A 273 12.41 -4.38 -0.38
CA PHE A 273 11.21 -3.78 0.18
C PHE A 273 10.16 -4.85 0.41
N MET A 274 9.75 -5.06 1.64
CA MET A 274 8.74 -6.05 1.98
C MET A 274 7.71 -5.45 2.93
N ALA A 275 6.48 -5.38 2.50
CA ALA A 275 5.32 -4.99 3.30
C ALA A 275 4.52 -6.23 3.70
N LYS A 276 4.39 -6.48 4.98
CA LYS A 276 3.42 -7.41 5.55
C LYS A 276 2.30 -6.59 6.18
N GLU A 277 1.05 -6.82 5.82
CA GLU A 277 -0.06 -6.07 6.40
C GLU A 277 -1.21 -6.96 6.84
N SER A 278 -1.89 -6.55 7.90
CA SER A 278 -3.14 -7.18 8.31
C SER A 278 -3.97 -6.32 9.25
N THR A 279 -5.25 -6.60 9.32
CA THR A 279 -6.11 -6.21 10.43
C THR A 279 -5.88 -7.15 11.62
N ALA A 280 -6.19 -6.71 12.83
CA ALA A 280 -6.17 -7.59 14.00
C ALA A 280 -7.29 -8.64 13.91
N LYS A 281 -6.94 -9.92 14.09
CA LYS A 281 -7.89 -11.04 14.16
C LYS A 281 -7.62 -11.87 15.41
N GLY A 282 -7.88 -11.27 16.56
CA GLY A 282 -7.63 -11.90 17.86
C GLY A 282 -6.15 -11.99 18.24
N ARG A 283 -5.91 -12.69 19.35
CA ARG A 283 -4.58 -13.00 19.87
C ARG A 283 -4.24 -14.47 19.56
N HIS A 284 -3.00 -14.86 19.76
CA HIS A 284 -2.50 -16.25 19.62
C HIS A 284 -2.35 -16.78 18.17
N ASN A 285 -2.65 -15.99 17.14
CA ASN A 285 -2.29 -16.33 15.76
C ASN A 285 -0.82 -15.95 15.46
N TRP A 286 -0.31 -16.43 14.32
CA TRP A 286 1.07 -16.13 13.90
C TRP A 286 1.33 -14.64 13.78
N TRP A 287 0.39 -13.85 13.21
CA TRP A 287 0.53 -12.41 13.02
C TRP A 287 0.74 -11.65 14.34
N HIS A 288 0.03 -12.06 15.40
CA HIS A 288 0.22 -11.48 16.72
C HIS A 288 1.61 -11.81 17.30
N LYS A 289 2.11 -13.04 17.10
CA LYS A 289 3.46 -13.42 17.52
C LYS A 289 4.52 -12.65 16.77
N GLU A 290 4.42 -12.56 15.45
CA GLU A 290 5.33 -11.78 14.58
C GLU A 290 5.36 -10.31 15.00
N TRP A 291 4.20 -9.73 15.30
CA TRP A 291 4.11 -8.37 15.81
C TRP A 291 4.90 -8.17 17.11
N LEU A 292 4.71 -9.06 18.09
CA LEU A 292 5.41 -9.01 19.39
C LEU A 292 6.92 -9.26 19.23
N THR A 293 7.31 -10.21 18.38
CA THR A 293 8.71 -10.51 18.08
C THR A 293 9.42 -9.28 17.52
N THR A 294 8.80 -8.62 16.54
CA THR A 294 9.31 -7.38 15.95
C THR A 294 9.33 -6.22 16.97
N GLN A 295 8.30 -6.11 17.82
CA GLN A 295 8.25 -5.09 18.88
C GLN A 295 9.35 -5.26 19.92
N ALA A 296 9.78 -6.48 20.17
CA ALA A 296 10.92 -6.78 21.03
C ALA A 296 12.28 -6.52 20.38
N GLY A 297 12.33 -6.00 19.16
CA GLY A 297 13.56 -5.73 18.41
C GLY A 297 14.18 -6.96 17.75
N ASN A 298 13.44 -8.06 17.65
CA ASN A 298 13.90 -9.28 17.00
C ASN A 298 13.46 -9.32 15.53
N GLY A 299 14.31 -9.89 14.68
CA GLY A 299 14.02 -10.02 13.25
C GLY A 299 14.47 -8.80 12.43
N ARG A 300 14.08 -8.79 11.15
CA ARG A 300 14.50 -7.80 10.14
C ARG A 300 13.47 -6.68 9.94
N SER A 301 12.25 -6.88 10.43
CA SER A 301 11.12 -5.97 10.20
C SER A 301 11.02 -4.90 11.27
N PHE A 302 10.26 -3.84 10.99
CA PHE A 302 9.78 -2.87 11.99
C PHE A 302 8.25 -2.76 11.93
N ASN A 303 7.63 -2.31 13.04
CA ASN A 303 6.19 -2.26 13.16
C ASN A 303 5.64 -0.87 12.86
N ILE A 304 4.54 -0.82 12.11
CA ILE A 304 3.74 0.39 11.83
C ILE A 304 2.31 0.11 12.28
N PHE A 305 1.84 0.82 13.29
CA PHE A 305 0.46 0.72 13.77
C PHE A 305 -0.38 1.88 13.27
N ILE A 306 -1.46 1.59 12.56
CA ILE A 306 -2.42 2.58 12.06
C ILE A 306 -3.82 2.27 12.64
N PRO A 307 -4.22 2.99 13.68
CA PRO A 307 -5.53 2.79 14.28
C PRO A 307 -6.66 3.29 13.36
N TRP A 308 -7.87 2.81 13.59
CA TRP A 308 -9.04 3.19 12.79
C TRP A 308 -9.28 4.71 12.78
N TYR A 309 -9.03 5.36 13.88
CA TYR A 309 -9.26 6.81 14.03
C TYR A 309 -8.22 7.69 13.33
N ALA A 310 -7.20 7.09 12.71
CA ALA A 310 -6.23 7.82 11.90
C ALA A 310 -6.88 8.53 10.71
N GLU A 311 -7.95 7.96 10.16
CA GLU A 311 -8.62 8.50 8.99
C GLU A 311 -9.98 9.09 9.35
N ARG A 312 -10.00 10.40 9.61
CA ARG A 312 -11.22 11.11 10.01
C ARG A 312 -12.31 11.09 8.95
N SER A 313 -11.94 11.09 7.69
CA SER A 313 -12.91 11.11 6.58
C SER A 313 -13.76 9.85 6.47
N LYS A 314 -13.36 8.76 7.11
CA LYS A 314 -14.02 7.44 7.02
C LYS A 314 -14.71 6.99 8.28
N TYR A 315 -14.20 7.39 9.43
CA TYR A 315 -14.63 6.89 10.73
C TYR A 315 -15.20 8.02 11.57
N TRP A 316 -16.27 8.62 11.08
CA TRP A 316 -17.04 9.66 11.76
C TRP A 316 -18.54 9.51 11.44
N ALA A 317 -19.38 10.10 12.26
CA ALA A 317 -20.81 10.24 12.01
C ALA A 317 -21.28 11.63 12.43
N PRO A 318 -22.27 12.22 11.72
CA PRO A 318 -22.89 13.46 12.16
C PRO A 318 -23.39 13.31 13.59
N CYS A 319 -22.85 14.12 14.50
CA CYS A 319 -23.13 14.00 15.93
C CYS A 319 -24.24 15.01 16.32
N PRO A 320 -25.33 14.57 16.98
CA PRO A 320 -26.30 15.50 17.55
C PRO A 320 -25.64 16.51 18.48
N THR A 321 -26.09 17.75 18.46
CA THR A 321 -25.49 18.83 19.25
C THR A 321 -25.59 18.58 20.76
N ASP A 322 -26.69 17.98 21.20
CA ASP A 322 -27.02 17.61 22.56
C ASP A 322 -26.44 16.26 23.02
N TRP A 323 -25.81 15.49 22.11
CA TRP A 323 -25.23 14.21 22.49
C TRP A 323 -24.03 14.37 23.41
N THR A 324 -24.08 13.67 24.53
CA THR A 324 -22.99 13.56 25.49
C THR A 324 -22.42 12.14 25.45
N PRO A 325 -21.08 11.98 25.35
CA PRO A 325 -20.46 10.66 25.36
C PRO A 325 -20.75 9.92 26.68
N PRO A 326 -21.16 8.64 26.64
CA PRO A 326 -21.23 7.80 27.83
C PRO A 326 -19.86 7.59 28.49
N ASP A 327 -19.83 7.24 29.76
CA ASP A 327 -18.60 7.12 30.57
C ASP A 327 -17.58 6.14 29.96
N ASP A 328 -18.04 5.04 29.40
CA ASP A 328 -17.17 4.05 28.73
C ASP A 328 -16.55 4.57 27.44
N VAL A 329 -17.23 5.48 26.72
CA VAL A 329 -16.69 6.17 25.55
C VAL A 329 -15.69 7.25 25.98
N ILE A 330 -15.97 7.95 27.06
CA ILE A 330 -15.03 8.91 27.67
C ILE A 330 -13.76 8.20 28.12
N ALA A 331 -13.89 7.06 28.83
CA ALA A 331 -12.76 6.26 29.24
C ALA A 331 -11.93 5.72 28.05
N TYR A 332 -12.59 5.38 26.95
CA TYR A 332 -11.89 5.00 25.72
C TYR A 332 -11.12 6.18 25.12
N ALA A 333 -11.72 7.37 25.04
CA ALA A 333 -11.06 8.57 24.53
C ALA A 333 -9.84 8.94 25.38
N ALA A 334 -9.92 8.83 26.70
CA ALA A 334 -8.82 9.06 27.62
C ALA A 334 -7.65 8.08 27.37
N ARG A 335 -7.95 6.78 27.18
CA ARG A 335 -6.93 5.78 26.83
C ARG A 335 -6.25 6.07 25.50
N VAL A 336 -7.00 6.50 24.48
CA VAL A 336 -6.44 6.91 23.19
C VAL A 336 -5.51 8.11 23.35
N ALA A 337 -5.92 9.11 24.13
CA ALA A 337 -5.10 10.29 24.39
C ALA A 337 -3.83 9.95 25.19
N GLN A 338 -3.88 8.97 26.07
CA GLN A 338 -2.75 8.57 26.92
C GLN A 338 -1.78 7.60 26.23
N HIS A 339 -2.31 6.60 25.53
CA HIS A 339 -1.56 5.45 25.02
C HIS A 339 -1.61 5.30 23.50
N GLY A 340 -2.35 6.16 22.80
CA GLY A 340 -2.43 6.15 21.34
C GLY A 340 -1.09 6.48 20.70
N PRO A 341 -0.92 6.11 19.41
CA PRO A 341 0.30 6.44 18.69
C PRO A 341 0.49 7.96 18.65
N ARG A 342 1.72 8.39 18.88
CA ARG A 342 2.09 9.79 18.73
C ARG A 342 2.24 10.10 17.23
N TRP A 343 1.56 11.14 16.80
CA TRP A 343 1.65 11.62 15.43
C TRP A 343 2.90 12.46 15.19
N MET A 344 3.14 12.82 13.95
CA MET A 344 4.19 13.75 13.57
C MET A 344 4.10 15.02 14.41
N GLY A 345 5.17 15.34 15.16
CA GLY A 345 5.18 16.44 16.12
C GLY A 345 5.08 16.03 17.59
N GLY A 346 4.88 14.74 17.90
CA GLY A 346 4.89 14.23 19.29
C GLY A 346 3.58 14.42 20.05
N GLU A 347 2.55 15.01 19.43
CA GLU A 347 1.24 15.19 20.04
C GLU A 347 0.45 13.88 20.11
N THR A 348 -0.28 13.69 21.20
CA THR A 348 -1.22 12.57 21.32
C THR A 348 -2.49 12.85 20.51
N TYR A 349 -3.00 11.82 19.83
CA TYR A 349 -4.22 11.96 19.06
C TYR A 349 -5.43 12.15 19.97
N ARG A 350 -6.27 13.13 19.65
CA ARG A 350 -7.56 13.34 20.31
C ARG A 350 -8.70 13.01 19.36
N LEU A 351 -9.57 12.10 19.80
CA LEU A 351 -10.79 11.76 19.06
C LEU A 351 -11.73 12.95 19.03
N SER A 352 -12.29 13.28 17.86
CA SER A 352 -13.33 14.29 17.73
C SER A 352 -14.67 13.78 18.29
N LYS A 353 -15.63 14.68 18.56
CA LYS A 353 -16.97 14.31 19.03
C LYS A 353 -17.67 13.39 18.04
N GLU A 354 -17.50 13.64 16.74
CA GLU A 354 -18.07 12.85 15.65
C GLU A 354 -17.46 11.45 15.56
N GLN A 355 -16.16 11.31 15.81
CA GLN A 355 -15.49 10.00 15.89
C GLN A 355 -15.93 9.20 17.13
N LEU A 356 -16.11 9.88 18.26
CA LEU A 356 -16.64 9.25 19.48
C LEU A 356 -18.08 8.80 19.28
N TYR A 357 -18.89 9.62 18.61
CA TYR A 357 -20.26 9.25 18.27
C TYR A 357 -20.32 8.07 17.30
N TRP A 358 -19.51 8.07 16.26
CA TRP A 358 -19.35 6.93 15.36
C TRP A 358 -18.96 5.65 16.14
N TYR A 359 -17.97 5.72 17.01
CA TYR A 359 -17.54 4.60 17.84
C TYR A 359 -18.67 4.08 18.74
N HIS A 360 -19.41 5.00 19.35
CA HIS A 360 -20.59 4.67 20.16
C HIS A 360 -21.64 3.91 19.35
N LEU A 361 -21.99 4.39 18.14
CA LEU A 361 -22.95 3.73 17.26
C LEU A 361 -22.48 2.33 16.86
N GLN A 362 -21.20 2.15 16.52
CA GLN A 362 -20.67 0.83 16.16
C GLN A 362 -20.74 -0.17 17.33
N ARG A 363 -20.46 0.27 18.54
CA ARG A 363 -20.56 -0.58 19.71
C ARG A 363 -21.99 -0.99 20.02
N ARG A 364 -22.93 -0.06 19.90
CA ARG A 364 -24.36 -0.36 20.06
C ARG A 364 -24.84 -1.37 19.03
N ALA A 365 -24.46 -1.20 17.77
CA ALA A 365 -24.79 -2.15 16.72
C ALA A 365 -24.23 -3.56 16.98
N ALA A 366 -22.97 -3.65 17.44
CA ALA A 366 -22.35 -4.92 17.81
C ALA A 366 -23.02 -5.53 19.04
N GLY A 367 -23.38 -4.75 20.07
CA GLY A 367 -24.12 -5.18 21.24
C GLY A 367 -25.52 -5.69 20.91
N LEU A 368 -26.26 -4.97 20.08
CA LEU A 368 -27.56 -5.39 19.56
C LEU A 368 -27.48 -6.73 18.80
N LEU A 369 -26.47 -6.94 17.96
CA LEU A 369 -26.28 -8.20 17.25
C LEU A 369 -25.98 -9.36 18.20
N LEU A 370 -25.25 -9.12 19.30
CA LEU A 370 -24.98 -10.12 20.34
C LEU A 370 -26.24 -10.45 21.14
N ASP A 371 -27.07 -9.46 21.47
CA ASP A 371 -28.34 -9.66 22.16
C ASP A 371 -29.37 -10.36 21.25
N LEU A 372 -29.39 -10.05 19.97
CA LEU A 372 -30.25 -10.69 18.98
C LEU A 372 -29.91 -12.16 18.74
N SER A 373 -28.63 -12.53 18.85
CA SER A 373 -28.22 -13.94 18.77
C SER A 373 -28.65 -14.79 19.98
N ARG A 374 -29.06 -14.15 21.07
CA ARG A 374 -29.54 -14.78 22.30
C ARG A 374 -31.06 -14.85 22.45
N THR A 375 -31.78 -14.12 21.60
CA THR A 375 -33.25 -14.07 21.57
C THR A 375 -33.76 -14.75 20.30
N SER A 376 -34.80 -15.59 20.45
CA SER A 376 -35.53 -16.19 19.31
C SER A 376 -36.35 -15.13 18.59
N LEU A 377 -35.68 -14.37 17.73
CA LEU A 377 -36.35 -13.36 16.87
C LEU A 377 -36.91 -14.03 15.62
N THR A 378 -38.11 -13.60 15.23
CA THR A 378 -38.67 -14.00 13.94
C THR A 378 -37.82 -13.43 12.79
N GLN A 379 -37.75 -14.15 11.67
CA GLN A 379 -37.00 -13.74 10.47
C GLN A 379 -37.39 -12.32 10.01
N GLU A 380 -38.64 -11.94 10.16
CA GLU A 380 -39.22 -10.63 9.80
C GLU A 380 -38.61 -9.47 10.61
N VAL A 381 -38.40 -9.66 11.91
CA VAL A 381 -37.75 -8.67 12.79
C VAL A 381 -36.25 -8.57 12.44
N LEU A 382 -35.60 -9.67 12.11
CA LEU A 382 -34.21 -9.69 11.66
C LEU A 382 -34.03 -8.90 10.34
N ASP A 383 -34.92 -9.12 9.38
CA ASP A 383 -34.90 -8.46 8.08
C ASP A 383 -35.18 -6.95 8.19
N THR A 384 -36.10 -6.56 9.09
CA THR A 384 -36.40 -5.15 9.39
C THR A 384 -35.20 -4.45 10.03
N LEU A 385 -34.53 -5.08 11.00
CA LEU A 385 -33.33 -4.54 11.63
C LEU A 385 -32.14 -4.48 10.66
N LEU A 386 -32.03 -5.45 9.76
CA LEU A 386 -31.05 -5.46 8.69
C LEU A 386 -31.29 -4.36 7.65
N ALA A 387 -32.55 -4.09 7.33
CA ALA A 387 -32.93 -2.99 6.44
C ALA A 387 -32.62 -1.62 7.07
N LEU A 388 -32.92 -1.44 8.36
CA LEU A 388 -32.57 -0.24 9.13
C LEU A 388 -31.06 -0.03 9.23
N ALA A 389 -30.30 -1.08 9.49
CA ALA A 389 -28.85 -1.03 9.57
C ALA A 389 -28.21 -0.74 8.17
N ARG A 390 -28.83 -1.20 7.09
CA ARG A 390 -28.46 -0.82 5.70
C ARG A 390 -28.73 0.63 5.41
N ALA A 391 -29.91 1.12 5.73
CA ALA A 391 -30.29 2.50 5.52
C ALA A 391 -29.43 3.52 6.29
N GLN A 392 -28.87 3.10 7.43
CA GLN A 392 -27.97 3.92 8.26
C GLN A 392 -26.48 3.73 7.96
N GLY A 393 -26.10 3.02 6.88
CA GLY A 393 -24.69 2.79 6.51
C GLY A 393 -23.90 1.87 7.47
N VAL A 394 -24.60 1.21 8.41
CA VAL A 394 -24.00 0.36 9.45
C VAL A 394 -23.57 -1.03 8.90
N LEU A 395 -23.98 -1.40 7.70
CA LEU A 395 -23.79 -2.75 7.13
C LEU A 395 -22.52 -2.97 6.29
N ALA A 396 -21.51 -2.15 6.41
CA ALA A 396 -20.18 -2.53 5.88
C ALA A 396 -19.51 -3.68 6.66
N PHE A 397 -20.17 -4.27 7.65
CA PHE A 397 -19.59 -5.24 8.58
C PHE A 397 -19.89 -6.72 8.26
N ARG A 398 -20.63 -7.03 7.18
CA ARG A 398 -21.13 -8.38 6.91
C ARG A 398 -20.15 -9.38 6.27
N GLY A 399 -18.90 -9.05 6.02
CA GLY A 399 -17.94 -9.99 5.45
C GLY A 399 -17.26 -10.94 6.44
N ALA A 400 -17.47 -10.79 7.76
CA ALA A 400 -16.65 -11.46 8.76
C ALA A 400 -17.39 -12.43 9.69
N MET A 401 -18.71 -12.55 9.61
CA MET A 401 -19.49 -13.40 10.53
C MET A 401 -20.31 -14.51 9.85
N ALA A 402 -20.17 -14.73 8.55
CA ALA A 402 -20.86 -15.81 7.83
C ALA A 402 -19.97 -17.03 7.55
N ALA A 403 -18.90 -17.22 8.32
CA ALA A 403 -18.08 -18.43 8.31
C ALA A 403 -17.71 -18.73 9.76
N GLY A 404 -18.68 -19.18 10.52
CA GLY A 404 -18.52 -19.91 11.77
C GLY A 404 -18.72 -21.36 11.50
#